data_3669ad117bdfaa56b65f2e9b3509c32f
#
_entry.id   3669ad117bdfaa56b65f2e9b3509c32f
#
_cell.length_a   1.000
_cell.length_b   1.000
_cell.length_c   1.000
_cell.angle_alpha   90.00
_cell.angle_beta   90.00
_cell.angle_gamma   90.00
#
_symmetry.space_group_name_H-M   'P 1'
#
loop_
_entity.id
_entity.type
_entity.pdbx_description
1 polymer ?
#
loop_
_entity_poly.entity_id
_entity_poly.type
_entity_poly.pdbx_seq_one_letter_code
_entity_poly.pdbx_strand_id
1 'polypeptide(L)'
;DPNLKAMFSKSGRSTALTDQERTVMDKVARGMSNAVIAGEIFASEKTVERLLTSIYSKYDLVGTSKLENPRVRATLIYRGLLS
;
A
#
# COMPACT_ATOMS: atom_id res chain seq x y z
N ASP A 1 -14.79 -9.04 22.28
CA ASP A 1 -14.34 -8.67 21.85
C ASP A 1 -14.28 -8.24 21.39
N PRO A 2 -14.34 -8.29 21.66
CA PRO A 2 -13.82 -7.72 21.05
C PRO A 2 -13.40 -7.51 20.80
N ASN A 3 -13.10 -7.59 21.09
CA ASN A 3 -12.33 -7.39 20.65
C ASN A 3 -12.01 -7.78 20.10
N LEU A 4 -12.41 -8.27 20.42
CA LEU A 4 -11.79 -8.56 19.72
C LEU A 4 -11.76 -8.29 18.81
N LYS A 5 -11.57 -7.99 18.67
CA LYS A 5 -11.14 -7.51 17.66
C LYS A 5 -10.48 -7.20 17.30
N ALA A 6 -10.21 -7.24 17.89
CA ALA A 6 -9.24 -6.91 17.52
C ALA A 6 -8.66 -7.28 17.62
N MET A 7 -8.60 -7.63 17.89
CA MET A 7 -7.82 -7.99 17.73
C MET A 7 -7.49 -8.27 17.16
N PHE A 8 -7.47 -8.08 17.14
CA PHE A 8 -6.81 -8.13 16.45
C PHE A 8 -6.16 -8.02 16.10
N SER A 9 -5.85 -8.06 16.22
CA SER A 9 -5.04 -7.74 15.87
C SER A 9 -4.43 -7.86 16.19
N LYS A 10 -4.00 -8.36 16.54
CA LYS A 10 -3.16 -8.36 16.61
C LYS A 10 -2.33 -8.33 16.50
N SER A 11 -2.02 -9.11 17.20
CA SER A 11 -0.93 -8.73 16.75
C SER A 11 -1.31 -7.87 16.08
N GLY A 12 -1.92 -7.72 16.45
CA GLY A 12 -2.42 -6.70 16.09
C GLY A 12 -2.14 -5.72 15.14
N ARG A 13 -1.26 -5.92 14.47
CA ARG A 13 -0.93 -4.97 13.42
C ARG A 13 -1.96 -5.07 12.31
N SER A 14 -2.53 -3.93 11.94
CA SER A 14 -3.49 -3.90 10.86
C SER A 14 -2.81 -4.00 9.51
N THR A 15 -3.39 -4.80 8.62
CA THR A 15 -2.96 -4.88 7.23
C THR A 15 -3.89 -4.13 6.31
N ALA A 16 -4.94 -3.53 6.86
CA ALA A 16 -5.88 -2.76 6.07
C ALA A 16 -5.25 -1.42 5.69
N LEU A 17 -5.45 -1.01 4.45
CA LEU A 17 -4.94 0.28 4.00
C LEU A 17 -5.78 1.40 4.56
N THR A 18 -5.14 2.52 4.88
CA THR A 18 -5.86 3.74 5.23
C THR A 18 -6.54 4.29 3.97
N ASP A 19 -7.45 5.24 4.16
CA ASP A 19 -8.11 5.87 3.02
C ASP A 19 -7.10 6.52 2.08
N GLN A 20 -6.08 7.17 2.63
CA GLN A 20 -5.05 7.81 1.82
C GLN A 20 -4.22 6.78 1.07
N GLU A 21 -3.86 5.69 1.73
CA GLU A 21 -3.13 4.61 1.08
C GLU A 21 -3.94 3.99 -0.04
N ARG A 22 -5.23 3.80 0.20
CA ARG A 22 -6.11 3.24 -0.81
C ARG A 22 -6.21 4.15 -2.02
N THR A 23 -6.30 5.46 -1.78
CA THR A 23 -6.31 6.44 -2.86
C THR A 23 -5.04 6.34 -3.69
N VAL A 24 -3.88 6.24 -3.04
CA VAL A 24 -2.61 6.11 -3.73
C VAL A 24 -2.57 4.82 -4.54
N MET A 25 -2.98 3.70 -3.95
CA MET A 25 -2.96 2.42 -4.66
C MET A 25 -3.90 2.40 -5.85
N ASP A 26 -5.05 3.05 -5.73
CA ASP A 26 -5.97 3.15 -6.85
C ASP A 26 -5.29 3.83 -8.05
N LYS A 27 -4.53 4.89 -7.79
CA LYS A 27 -3.81 5.60 -8.83
C LYS A 27 -2.62 4.82 -9.36
N VAL A 28 -1.92 4.10 -8.48
CA VAL A 28 -0.83 3.21 -8.90
C VAL A 28 -1.38 2.14 -9.83
N ALA A 29 -2.53 1.57 -9.49
CA ALA A 29 -3.14 0.52 -10.30
C ALA A 29 -3.58 1.03 -11.67
N ARG A 30 -3.75 2.35 -11.81
CA ARG A 30 -4.08 2.97 -13.09
C ARG A 30 -2.83 3.33 -13.90
N GLY A 31 -1.65 3.01 -13.38
CA GLY A 31 -0.41 3.26 -14.09
C GLY A 31 0.19 4.64 -13.89
N MET A 32 -0.31 5.40 -12.92
CA MET A 32 0.21 6.75 -12.67
C MET A 32 1.58 6.71 -12.01
N SER A 33 2.43 7.66 -12.39
CA SER A 33 3.74 7.82 -11.74
C SER A 33 3.56 8.53 -10.41
N ASN A 34 4.60 8.46 -9.57
CA ASN A 34 4.57 9.13 -8.28
C ASN A 34 4.37 10.64 -8.43
N ALA A 35 4.98 11.24 -9.46
CA ALA A 35 4.82 12.66 -9.70
C ALA A 35 3.36 13.02 -10.00
N VAL A 36 2.70 12.21 -10.84
CA VAL A 36 1.30 12.45 -11.18
C VAL A 36 0.42 12.23 -9.94
N ILE A 37 0.67 11.17 -9.19
CA ILE A 37 -0.10 10.90 -7.99
C ILE A 37 0.04 12.06 -7.00
N ALA A 38 1.27 12.54 -6.80
CA ALA A 38 1.52 13.65 -5.88
C ALA A 38 0.68 14.87 -6.26
N GLY A 39 0.64 15.19 -7.55
CA GLY A 39 -0.17 16.30 -8.02
C GLY A 39 -1.66 16.09 -7.76
N GLU A 40 -2.12 14.85 -7.96
CA GLU A 40 -3.54 14.53 -7.78
C GLU A 40 -4.00 14.64 -6.33
N ILE A 41 -3.13 14.26 -5.39
CA ILE A 41 -3.50 14.28 -3.96
C ILE A 41 -2.97 15.53 -3.24
N PHE A 42 -2.41 16.46 -3.99
CA PHE A 42 -1.87 17.72 -3.44
C PHE A 42 -0.78 17.47 -2.41
N ALA A 43 0.12 16.55 -2.72
CA ALA A 43 1.22 16.19 -1.84
C ALA A 43 2.54 16.22 -2.63
N SER A 44 3.64 15.92 -1.94
CA SER A 44 4.94 15.81 -2.60
C SER A 44 5.18 14.36 -3.03
N GLU A 45 6.11 14.17 -3.96
CA GLU A 45 6.51 12.81 -4.34
C GLU A 45 7.07 12.06 -3.15
N LYS A 46 7.75 12.76 -2.25
CA LYS A 46 8.29 12.15 -1.04
C LYS A 46 7.17 11.55 -0.19
N THR A 47 6.07 12.27 -0.08
CA THR A 47 4.91 11.77 0.65
C THR A 47 4.36 10.52 -0.01
N VAL A 48 4.27 10.51 -1.35
CA VAL A 48 3.81 9.35 -2.09
C VAL A 48 4.74 8.15 -1.82
N GLU A 49 6.06 8.39 -1.84
CA GLU A 49 7.03 7.33 -1.56
C GLU A 49 6.84 6.75 -0.17
N ARG A 50 6.59 7.62 0.83
CA ARG A 50 6.33 7.15 2.19
C ARG A 50 5.08 6.31 2.27
N LEU A 51 4.03 6.74 1.59
CA LEU A 51 2.77 6.00 1.59
C LEU A 51 2.97 4.64 0.93
N LEU A 52 3.73 4.59 -0.17
CA LEU A 52 4.00 3.33 -0.83
C LEU A 52 4.84 2.40 0.05
N THR A 53 5.81 2.95 0.76
CA THR A 53 6.62 2.15 1.69
C THR A 53 5.74 1.53 2.76
N SER A 54 4.80 2.30 3.30
CA SER A 54 3.86 1.81 4.29
C SER A 54 2.98 0.70 3.70
N ILE A 55 2.50 0.90 2.48
CA ILE A 55 1.67 -0.09 1.79
C ILE A 55 2.45 -1.39 1.59
N TYR A 56 3.70 -1.27 1.12
CA TYR A 56 4.53 -2.45 0.89
C TYR A 56 4.75 -3.22 2.19
N SER A 57 4.93 -2.49 3.28
CA SER A 57 5.09 -3.13 4.59
C SER A 57 3.82 -3.89 4.98
N LYS A 58 2.66 -3.30 4.75
CA LYS A 58 1.38 -3.94 5.06
C LYS A 58 1.13 -5.18 4.20
N TYR A 59 1.64 -5.17 2.98
CA TYR A 59 1.52 -6.31 2.07
C TYR A 59 2.67 -7.30 2.23
N ASP A 60 3.54 -7.04 3.20
CA ASP A 60 4.68 -7.91 3.50
C ASP A 60 5.65 -8.03 2.33
N LEU A 61 5.89 -6.91 1.66
CA LEU A 61 6.77 -6.86 0.49
C LEU A 61 8.14 -6.28 0.81
N VAL A 62 8.36 -5.87 2.06
CA VAL A 62 9.67 -5.35 2.48
C VAL A 62 10.69 -6.49 2.43
N GLY A 63 11.82 -6.25 1.81
CA GLY A 63 12.84 -7.27 1.67
C GLY A 63 12.62 -8.21 0.49
N THR A 64 11.65 -7.89 -0.35
CA THR A 64 11.37 -8.67 -1.54
C THR A 64 12.62 -8.75 -2.44
N SER A 65 12.79 -9.89 -3.10
CA SER A 65 13.91 -10.11 -4.02
C SER A 65 13.98 -9.00 -5.07
N LYS A 66 15.21 -8.68 -5.48
CA LYS A 66 15.42 -7.70 -6.54
C LYS A 66 14.77 -8.11 -7.85
N LEU A 67 14.49 -9.39 -8.01
CA LEU A 67 13.84 -9.89 -9.22
C LEU A 67 12.34 -9.61 -9.22
N GLU A 68 11.80 -9.17 -8.10
CA GLU A 68 10.37 -8.88 -7.98
C GLU A 68 10.20 -7.39 -7.73
N ASN A 69 9.31 -6.80 -8.52
CA ASN A 69 9.00 -5.37 -8.38
C ASN A 69 7.88 -5.21 -7.36
N PRO A 70 8.15 -4.62 -6.19
CA PRO A 70 7.11 -4.48 -5.16
C PRO A 70 5.92 -3.66 -5.63
N ARG A 71 6.13 -2.69 -6.50
CA ARG A 71 5.03 -1.89 -7.02
C ARG A 71 4.06 -2.75 -7.83
N VAL A 72 4.59 -3.63 -8.66
CA VAL A 72 3.75 -4.54 -9.45
C VAL A 72 3.02 -5.51 -8.53
N ARG A 73 3.74 -6.10 -7.58
CA ARG A 73 3.12 -7.05 -6.66
C ARG A 73 2.03 -6.39 -5.83
N ALA A 74 2.28 -5.18 -5.35
CA ALA A 74 1.29 -4.43 -4.58
C ALA A 74 0.04 -4.17 -5.41
N THR A 75 0.23 -3.83 -6.68
CA THR A 75 -0.89 -3.60 -7.60
C THR A 75 -1.73 -4.86 -7.75
N LEU A 76 -1.08 -6.01 -7.93
CA LEU A 76 -1.78 -7.27 -8.08
C LEU A 76 -2.56 -7.64 -6.82
N ILE A 77 -1.95 -7.43 -5.65
CA ILE A 77 -2.61 -7.68 -4.38
C ILE A 77 -3.82 -6.77 -4.21
N TYR A 78 -3.63 -5.49 -4.51
CA TYR A 78 -4.69 -4.50 -4.38
C TYR A 78 -5.89 -4.85 -5.25
N ARG A 79 -5.63 -5.37 -6.45
CA ARG A 79 -6.68 -5.74 -7.38
C ARG A 79 -7.27 -7.12 -7.12
N GLY A 80 -6.76 -7.82 -6.11
CA GLY A 80 -7.27 -9.14 -5.76
C GLY A 80 -6.79 -10.26 -6.66
N LEU A 81 -5.74 -10.01 -7.43
CA LEU A 81 -5.19 -11.00 -8.36
C LEU A 81 -4.07 -11.83 -7.75
N LEU A 82 -3.61 -11.45 -6.56
CA LEU A 82 -2.52 -12.12 -5.87
C LEU A 82 -2.76 -11.98 -4.38
N SER A 83 -2.43 -13.02 -3.62
CA SER A 83 -2.57 -12.98 -2.16
C SER A 83 -1.30 -12.53 -1.47
#